data_089a54699608412af79fada41b7c152c
#
_entry.id   089a54699608412af79fada41b7c152c
#
_cell.length_a   1.000
_cell.length_b   1.000
_cell.length_c   1.000
_cell.angle_alpha   90.00
_cell.angle_beta   90.00
_cell.angle_gamma   90.00
#
_symmetry.space_group_name_H-M   'P 1'
#
loop_
_entity.id
_entity.type
_entity.pdbx_description
1 polymer ?
#
loop_
_entity_poly.entity_id
_entity_poly.type
_entity_poly.pdbx_seq_one_letter_code
_entity_poly.pdbx_strand_id
1 'polypeptide(L)'
;PEKIKSDLLEKYEININSSSNLKYIYEKDINTFNESMTGQLKEINPEKYQEKLISFLDEKINKTEIHLEKAINFISKSMRKQVVIILDNVDQRDFSKQQEAFIIAQSIAEHWNCIVFLSVRPNTFHNSKRSGAFSAYPNKLLYIMPPRPDHVLEKRLIYALNIAEGNMEIDRLKGVSINLQDIACFIKALLFSIRNNRDITEFLSNITGGNIRLMIDLITKFIGSSNIDSDKIIKLQQEKGSYIIPLHEFTKAALLGDYSYYDSESSIAMNIYDVKHPDPKEHFLVSLILGYLNHDSSSQDKDGFILMDDIYNELQNLGYIQDQIDNAIRRMVNKKLIDAPGRMTFEEKIGELKGELQNSYRITTVGAYHLKRWGANFAYLDGIIFDTPIFDSELRNKCVTENLESFDIRDRYNRVTIFKNYLTLIWELSQINVPYYSWHQSVQEGKA
;
A
#
# COMPACT_ATOMS: atom_id res chain seq x y z
N PRO A 1 -1.58 27.93 4.02
CA PRO A 1 -1.62 29.24 3.37
C PRO A 1 -0.36 29.54 2.54
N GLU A 2 0.85 29.37 3.08
CA GLU A 2 2.10 29.67 2.37
C GLU A 2 2.29 28.81 1.11
N LYS A 3 1.91 27.54 1.15
CA LYS A 3 1.95 26.66 -0.02
C LYS A 3 1.07 27.16 -1.17
N ILE A 4 -0.10 27.72 -0.85
CA ILE A 4 -1.00 28.29 -1.86
C ILE A 4 -0.37 29.51 -2.52
N LYS A 5 0.28 30.39 -1.72
CA LYS A 5 0.98 31.59 -2.25
C LYS A 5 2.14 31.19 -3.17
N SER A 6 2.97 30.22 -2.75
CA SER A 6 4.09 29.71 -3.54
C SER A 6 3.60 29.07 -4.85
N ASP A 7 2.57 28.20 -4.79
CA ASP A 7 2.03 27.55 -5.98
C ASP A 7 1.41 28.55 -6.97
N LEU A 8 0.71 29.59 -6.49
CA LEU A 8 0.18 30.66 -7.35
C LEU A 8 1.27 31.40 -8.09
N LEU A 9 2.38 31.70 -7.41
CA LEU A 9 3.52 32.42 -8.01
C LEU A 9 4.32 31.52 -8.95
N GLU A 10 4.75 30.34 -8.46
CA GLU A 10 5.72 29.50 -9.17
C GLU A 10 5.12 28.74 -10.36
N LYS A 11 3.88 28.27 -10.20
CA LYS A 11 3.24 27.42 -11.23
C LYS A 11 2.31 28.18 -12.16
N TYR A 12 1.72 29.28 -11.69
CA TYR A 12 0.71 30.02 -12.43
C TYR A 12 1.12 31.47 -12.74
N GLU A 13 2.32 31.89 -12.31
CA GLU A 13 2.86 33.25 -12.49
C GLU A 13 1.94 34.34 -11.92
N ILE A 14 1.11 34.01 -10.92
CA ILE A 14 0.19 34.93 -10.26
C ILE A 14 0.82 35.43 -8.95
N ASN A 15 1.38 36.61 -8.96
CA ASN A 15 1.89 37.25 -7.75
C ASN A 15 0.79 38.06 -7.05
N ILE A 16 0.15 37.46 -6.04
CA ILE A 16 -0.91 38.13 -5.27
C ILE A 16 -0.40 39.27 -4.40
N ASN A 17 0.90 39.38 -4.18
CA ASN A 17 1.53 40.43 -3.41
C ASN A 17 2.11 41.58 -4.30
N SER A 18 1.95 41.50 -5.61
CA SER A 18 2.39 42.57 -6.49
C SER A 18 1.55 43.84 -6.27
N SER A 19 2.18 44.99 -6.35
CA SER A 19 1.50 46.30 -6.16
C SER A 19 0.31 46.49 -7.11
N SER A 20 0.39 45.94 -8.33
CA SER A 20 -0.71 45.96 -9.31
C SER A 20 -1.90 45.12 -8.83
N ASN A 21 -1.67 43.88 -8.40
CA ASN A 21 -2.72 42.98 -7.95
C ASN A 21 -3.31 43.43 -6.60
N LEU A 22 -2.48 43.92 -5.67
CA LEU A 22 -2.96 44.42 -4.38
C LEU A 22 -3.97 45.56 -4.52
N LYS A 23 -3.79 46.46 -5.50
CA LYS A 23 -4.77 47.51 -5.79
C LYS A 23 -6.13 46.97 -6.16
N TYR A 24 -6.20 45.87 -6.91
CA TYR A 24 -7.47 45.23 -7.28
C TYR A 24 -8.03 44.38 -6.14
N ILE A 25 -7.19 43.60 -5.46
CA ILE A 25 -7.59 42.74 -4.34
C ILE A 25 -8.21 43.57 -3.21
N TYR A 26 -7.66 44.73 -2.94
CA TYR A 26 -8.07 45.65 -1.86
C TYR A 26 -8.78 46.90 -2.35
N GLU A 27 -9.29 46.92 -3.58
CA GLU A 27 -9.92 48.14 -4.18
C GLU A 27 -10.96 48.76 -3.25
N LYS A 28 -11.89 47.94 -2.70
CA LYS A 28 -12.91 48.43 -1.75
C LYS A 28 -12.29 49.00 -0.47
N ASP A 29 -11.29 48.31 0.10
CA ASP A 29 -10.62 48.77 1.32
C ASP A 29 -9.84 50.05 1.08
N ILE A 30 -9.21 50.18 -0.09
CA ILE A 30 -8.48 51.41 -0.50
C ILE A 30 -9.47 52.57 -0.71
N ASN A 31 -10.63 52.34 -1.30
CA ASN A 31 -11.63 53.37 -1.45
C ASN A 31 -12.17 53.86 -0.09
N THR A 32 -12.43 52.93 0.84
CA THR A 32 -12.80 53.30 2.22
C THR A 32 -11.66 54.06 2.94
N PHE A 33 -10.41 53.64 2.73
CA PHE A 33 -9.26 54.35 3.25
C PHE A 33 -9.13 55.79 2.69
N ASN A 34 -9.43 55.97 1.39
CA ASN A 34 -9.42 57.28 0.75
C ASN A 34 -10.49 58.23 1.27
N GLU A 35 -11.66 57.68 1.67
CA GLU A 35 -12.76 58.45 2.26
C GLU A 35 -12.51 58.80 3.74
N SER A 36 -11.47 58.20 4.38
CA SER A 36 -11.11 58.51 5.76
C SER A 36 -10.32 59.82 5.90
N MET A 37 -10.16 60.33 7.14
CA MET A 37 -9.30 61.49 7.43
C MET A 37 -7.87 61.34 6.90
N THR A 38 -7.35 60.08 6.88
CA THR A 38 -6.03 59.77 6.35
C THR A 38 -5.98 59.93 4.81
N GLY A 39 -7.10 59.71 4.13
CA GLY A 39 -7.21 59.88 2.68
C GLY A 39 -7.08 61.31 2.23
N GLN A 40 -7.46 62.30 3.06
CA GLN A 40 -7.27 63.73 2.76
C GLN A 40 -5.80 64.10 2.62
N LEU A 41 -4.85 63.33 3.18
CA LEU A 41 -3.42 63.52 2.98
C LEU A 41 -2.99 63.34 1.52
N LYS A 42 -3.79 62.73 0.68
CA LYS A 42 -3.49 62.51 -0.75
C LYS A 42 -3.24 63.85 -1.49
N GLU A 43 -4.01 64.89 -1.12
CA GLU A 43 -3.89 66.23 -1.71
C GLU A 43 -2.88 67.11 -0.96
N ILE A 44 -2.76 66.93 0.37
CA ILE A 44 -1.96 67.79 1.25
C ILE A 44 -0.49 67.33 1.30
N ASN A 45 -0.24 66.04 1.42
CA ASN A 45 1.10 65.47 1.51
C ASN A 45 1.10 64.05 0.89
N PRO A 46 1.36 63.92 -0.43
CA PRO A 46 1.33 62.68 -1.16
C PRO A 46 2.32 61.61 -0.64
N GLU A 47 3.48 62.00 -0.16
CA GLU A 47 4.50 61.05 0.36
C GLU A 47 4.00 60.40 1.65
N LYS A 48 3.48 61.17 2.58
CA LYS A 48 2.91 60.64 3.83
C LYS A 48 1.65 59.83 3.60
N TYR A 49 0.86 60.16 2.55
CA TYR A 49 -0.26 59.34 2.13
C TYR A 49 0.22 57.94 1.66
N GLN A 50 1.23 57.91 0.79
CA GLN A 50 1.76 56.64 0.31
C GLN A 50 2.33 55.77 1.44
N GLU A 51 3.09 56.34 2.36
CA GLU A 51 3.59 55.64 3.54
C GLU A 51 2.47 55.04 4.37
N LYS A 52 1.40 55.77 4.62
CA LYS A 52 0.24 55.30 5.36
C LYS A 52 -0.57 54.22 4.61
N LEU A 53 -0.68 54.36 3.28
CA LEU A 53 -1.34 53.35 2.45
C LEU A 53 -0.55 52.02 2.42
N ILE A 54 0.76 52.09 2.33
CA ILE A 54 1.64 50.92 2.40
C ILE A 54 1.45 50.23 3.76
N SER A 55 1.57 50.96 4.86
CA SER A 55 1.39 50.41 6.20
C SER A 55 -0.02 49.76 6.38
N PHE A 56 -1.04 50.37 5.82
CA PHE A 56 -2.41 49.84 5.84
C PHE A 56 -2.54 48.52 5.04
N LEU A 57 -1.91 48.45 3.86
CA LEU A 57 -1.92 47.23 3.05
C LEU A 57 -1.07 46.13 3.69
N ASP A 58 0.06 46.44 4.27
CA ASP A 58 0.91 45.48 4.99
C ASP A 58 0.16 44.84 6.17
N GLU A 59 -0.60 45.62 6.95
CA GLU A 59 -1.45 45.09 8.01
C GLU A 59 -2.49 44.09 7.46
N LYS A 60 -3.06 44.38 6.29
CA LYS A 60 -4.04 43.48 5.64
C LYS A 60 -3.40 42.20 5.09
N ILE A 61 -2.20 42.32 4.49
CA ILE A 61 -1.45 41.19 3.94
C ILE A 61 -0.99 40.23 5.05
N ASN A 62 -0.62 40.78 6.21
CA ASN A 62 -0.18 40.02 7.38
C ASN A 62 -1.33 39.16 7.96
N LYS A 63 -2.61 39.49 7.71
CA LYS A 63 -3.77 38.65 8.00
C LYS A 63 -3.95 37.60 6.89
N THR A 64 -3.04 36.61 6.87
CA THR A 64 -2.84 35.68 5.74
C THR A 64 -4.10 35.00 5.23
N GLU A 65 -5.02 34.59 6.09
CA GLU A 65 -6.27 33.92 5.70
C GLU A 65 -7.20 34.87 4.94
N ILE A 66 -7.41 36.06 5.48
CA ILE A 66 -8.25 37.11 4.86
C ILE A 66 -7.64 37.57 3.53
N HIS A 67 -6.30 37.69 3.49
CA HIS A 67 -5.61 38.05 2.25
C HIS A 67 -5.77 36.99 1.17
N LEU A 68 -5.65 35.70 1.49
CA LEU A 68 -5.87 34.60 0.55
C LEU A 68 -7.31 34.53 0.07
N GLU A 69 -8.28 34.67 0.96
CA GLU A 69 -9.70 34.73 0.60
C GLU A 69 -9.96 35.81 -0.44
N LYS A 70 -9.49 37.06 -0.19
CA LYS A 70 -9.65 38.18 -1.12
C LYS A 70 -8.89 37.95 -2.43
N ALA A 71 -7.69 37.40 -2.37
CA ALA A 71 -6.89 37.08 -3.56
C ALA A 71 -7.56 36.02 -4.43
N ILE A 72 -8.10 34.96 -3.85
CA ILE A 72 -8.83 33.91 -4.57
C ILE A 72 -10.13 34.47 -5.18
N ASN A 73 -10.84 35.29 -4.43
CA ASN A 73 -12.01 35.99 -4.96
C ASN A 73 -11.66 36.89 -6.15
N PHE A 74 -10.53 37.62 -6.10
CA PHE A 74 -10.03 38.42 -7.22
C PHE A 74 -9.66 37.55 -8.43
N ILE A 75 -8.92 36.46 -8.22
CA ILE A 75 -8.55 35.52 -9.30
C ILE A 75 -9.79 34.96 -9.97
N SER A 76 -10.78 34.55 -9.18
CA SER A 76 -12.01 33.94 -9.70
C SER A 76 -12.91 34.96 -10.43
N LYS A 77 -13.17 36.11 -9.83
CA LYS A 77 -14.13 37.09 -10.37
C LYS A 77 -13.51 38.02 -11.42
N SER A 78 -12.32 38.57 -11.15
CA SER A 78 -11.69 39.57 -12.02
C SER A 78 -10.84 38.94 -13.11
N MET A 79 -10.07 37.90 -12.78
CA MET A 79 -9.25 37.17 -13.76
C MET A 79 -10.06 36.06 -14.48
N ARG A 80 -11.31 35.79 -14.05
CA ARG A 80 -12.22 34.73 -14.58
C ARG A 80 -11.55 33.35 -14.63
N LYS A 81 -10.74 33.00 -13.62
CA LYS A 81 -10.09 31.69 -13.49
C LYS A 81 -10.76 30.89 -12.38
N GLN A 82 -11.15 29.65 -12.66
CA GLN A 82 -11.64 28.75 -11.62
C GLN A 82 -10.47 28.29 -10.74
N VAL A 83 -10.53 28.59 -9.45
CA VAL A 83 -9.57 28.11 -8.47
C VAL A 83 -10.04 26.75 -7.93
N VAL A 84 -9.13 25.78 -7.90
CA VAL A 84 -9.35 24.46 -7.33
C VAL A 84 -8.31 24.22 -6.26
N ILE A 85 -8.74 23.87 -5.05
CA ILE A 85 -7.88 23.54 -3.91
C ILE A 85 -8.02 22.06 -3.64
N ILE A 86 -6.90 21.34 -3.59
CA ILE A 86 -6.87 19.90 -3.31
C ILE A 86 -6.13 19.69 -1.99
N LEU A 87 -6.82 19.14 -0.99
CA LEU A 87 -6.25 18.70 0.27
C LEU A 87 -6.00 17.20 0.18
N ASP A 88 -4.73 16.83 0.00
CA ASP A 88 -4.33 15.44 -0.17
C ASP A 88 -3.71 14.86 1.10
N ASN A 89 -3.72 13.51 1.24
CA ASN A 89 -3.13 12.77 2.35
C ASN A 89 -3.71 13.10 3.75
N VAL A 90 -4.94 13.57 3.83
CA VAL A 90 -5.60 13.87 5.11
C VAL A 90 -5.76 12.61 5.96
N ASP A 91 -5.98 11.47 5.33
CA ASP A 91 -6.13 10.16 5.94
C ASP A 91 -4.86 9.60 6.63
N GLN A 92 -3.71 10.23 6.41
CA GLN A 92 -2.45 9.85 7.08
C GLN A 92 -2.32 10.44 8.49
N ARG A 93 -3.21 11.34 8.87
CA ARG A 93 -3.24 11.97 10.20
C ARG A 93 -4.13 11.19 11.15
N ASP A 94 -4.02 11.49 12.45
CA ASP A 94 -4.95 10.99 13.45
C ASP A 94 -6.39 11.46 13.20
N PHE A 95 -7.37 10.76 13.77
CA PHE A 95 -8.79 11.03 13.51
C PHE A 95 -9.19 12.46 13.84
N SER A 96 -8.68 13.03 14.94
CA SER A 96 -8.98 14.42 15.35
C SER A 96 -8.54 15.42 14.28
N LYS A 97 -7.31 15.31 13.79
CA LYS A 97 -6.78 16.16 12.72
C LYS A 97 -7.46 15.95 11.38
N GLN A 98 -7.93 14.73 11.09
CA GLN A 98 -8.77 14.49 9.92
C GLN A 98 -10.06 15.29 10.00
N GLN A 99 -10.75 15.29 11.17
CA GLN A 99 -11.98 16.05 11.37
C GLN A 99 -11.75 17.57 11.25
N GLU A 100 -10.65 18.07 11.79
CA GLU A 100 -10.25 19.48 11.68
C GLU A 100 -10.02 19.85 10.19
N ALA A 101 -9.32 19.02 9.43
CA ALA A 101 -9.11 19.24 8.00
C ALA A 101 -10.43 19.29 7.20
N PHE A 102 -11.42 18.47 7.57
CA PHE A 102 -12.75 18.50 6.95
C PHE A 102 -13.47 19.81 7.23
N ILE A 103 -13.43 20.30 8.47
CA ILE A 103 -14.05 21.58 8.87
C ILE A 103 -13.39 22.74 8.13
N ILE A 104 -12.05 22.74 8.03
CA ILE A 104 -11.29 23.74 7.28
C ILE A 104 -11.66 23.70 5.78
N ALA A 105 -11.74 22.51 5.18
CA ALA A 105 -12.13 22.35 3.79
C ALA A 105 -13.52 22.92 3.53
N GLN A 106 -14.47 22.67 4.43
CA GLN A 106 -15.83 23.20 4.36
C GLN A 106 -15.85 24.73 4.49
N SER A 107 -15.14 25.28 5.47
CA SER A 107 -15.04 26.72 5.65
C SER A 107 -14.46 27.43 4.41
N ILE A 108 -13.43 26.85 3.80
CA ILE A 108 -12.86 27.36 2.56
C ILE A 108 -13.87 27.29 1.42
N ALA A 109 -14.60 26.18 1.27
CA ALA A 109 -15.60 26.01 0.21
C ALA A 109 -16.79 26.97 0.34
N GLU A 110 -17.18 27.34 1.57
CA GLU A 110 -18.28 28.26 1.84
C GLU A 110 -17.90 29.74 1.64
N HIS A 111 -16.69 30.14 2.06
CA HIS A 111 -16.32 31.53 2.09
C HIS A 111 -15.43 31.98 0.90
N TRP A 112 -14.65 31.06 0.34
CA TRP A 112 -13.79 31.37 -0.78
C TRP A 112 -14.44 30.94 -2.10
N ASN A 113 -14.34 31.74 -3.12
CA ASN A 113 -14.92 31.43 -4.42
C ASN A 113 -14.05 30.39 -5.18
N CYS A 114 -13.98 29.18 -4.66
CA CYS A 114 -13.18 28.09 -5.19
C CYS A 114 -13.89 26.74 -5.03
N ILE A 115 -13.39 25.71 -5.71
CA ILE A 115 -13.79 24.31 -5.52
C ILE A 115 -12.75 23.67 -4.60
N VAL A 116 -13.20 22.97 -3.57
CA VAL A 116 -12.32 22.25 -2.66
C VAL A 116 -12.52 20.74 -2.81
N PHE A 117 -11.46 20.02 -3.12
CA PHE A 117 -11.42 18.57 -3.10
C PHE A 117 -10.62 18.08 -1.88
N LEU A 118 -11.18 17.11 -1.20
CA LEU A 118 -10.53 16.43 -0.10
C LEU A 118 -10.30 14.97 -0.49
N SER A 119 -9.03 14.55 -0.55
CA SER A 119 -8.65 13.18 -0.88
C SER A 119 -8.61 12.33 0.40
N VAL A 120 -9.44 11.30 0.47
CA VAL A 120 -9.52 10.39 1.61
C VAL A 120 -9.69 8.95 1.13
N ARG A 121 -9.23 7.99 1.95
CA ARG A 121 -9.49 6.57 1.69
C ARG A 121 -10.92 6.20 2.06
N PRO A 122 -11.50 5.15 1.43
CA PRO A 122 -12.85 4.68 1.72
C PRO A 122 -13.12 4.47 3.21
N ASN A 123 -12.21 3.82 3.93
CA ASN A 123 -12.36 3.57 5.37
C ASN A 123 -12.45 4.87 6.19
N THR A 124 -11.59 5.85 5.91
CA THR A 124 -11.64 7.17 6.55
C THR A 124 -12.97 7.87 6.28
N PHE A 125 -13.46 7.81 5.04
CA PHE A 125 -14.75 8.37 4.66
C PHE A 125 -15.91 7.70 5.42
N HIS A 126 -15.96 6.36 5.45
CA HIS A 126 -17.03 5.63 6.14
C HIS A 126 -17.05 5.89 7.65
N ASN A 127 -15.87 5.91 8.28
CA ASN A 127 -15.74 6.20 9.72
C ASN A 127 -16.19 7.64 10.03
N SER A 128 -15.75 8.63 9.25
CA SER A 128 -16.15 10.02 9.45
C SER A 128 -17.63 10.27 9.11
N LYS A 129 -18.23 9.48 8.22
CA LYS A 129 -19.67 9.56 7.94
C LYS A 129 -20.52 9.00 9.08
N ARG A 130 -20.02 8.03 9.86
CA ARG A 130 -20.74 7.45 11.02
C ARG A 130 -20.67 8.33 12.26
N SER A 131 -19.51 8.93 12.54
CA SER A 131 -19.24 9.61 13.82
C SER A 131 -18.44 10.90 13.70
N GLY A 132 -18.32 11.49 12.52
CA GLY A 132 -17.48 12.66 12.28
C GLY A 132 -18.10 13.77 11.46
N ALA A 133 -17.29 14.74 11.07
CA ALA A 133 -17.70 15.96 10.38
C ALA A 133 -18.42 15.72 9.05
N PHE A 134 -18.16 14.61 8.33
CA PHE A 134 -18.87 14.30 7.09
C PHE A 134 -20.37 14.02 7.27
N SER A 135 -20.83 13.69 8.46
CA SER A 135 -22.25 13.50 8.73
C SER A 135 -23.02 14.81 8.77
N ALA A 136 -22.35 15.91 9.08
CA ALA A 136 -22.96 17.22 9.30
C ALA A 136 -23.10 18.07 8.04
N TYR A 137 -22.36 17.74 6.96
CA TYR A 137 -22.31 18.59 5.76
C TYR A 137 -22.65 17.82 4.49
N PRO A 138 -23.36 18.44 3.52
CA PRO A 138 -23.62 17.82 2.24
C PRO A 138 -22.32 17.71 1.42
N ASN A 139 -21.96 16.50 1.03
CA ASN A 139 -20.75 16.21 0.27
C ASN A 139 -21.09 15.57 -1.07
N LYS A 140 -20.37 15.95 -2.12
CA LYS A 140 -20.38 15.23 -3.39
C LYS A 140 -19.22 14.25 -3.41
N LEU A 141 -19.53 12.97 -3.40
CA LEU A 141 -18.52 11.91 -3.43
C LEU A 141 -18.11 11.60 -4.87
N LEU A 142 -16.82 11.62 -5.13
CA LEU A 142 -16.21 11.20 -6.38
C LEU A 142 -15.30 10.02 -6.12
N TYR A 143 -15.61 8.86 -6.67
CA TYR A 143 -14.76 7.68 -6.60
C TYR A 143 -13.74 7.69 -7.74
N ILE A 144 -12.47 7.67 -7.37
CA ILE A 144 -11.39 7.41 -8.31
C ILE A 144 -11.11 5.90 -8.26
N MET A 145 -11.62 5.18 -9.27
CA MET A 145 -11.34 3.76 -9.39
C MET A 145 -9.84 3.57 -9.68
N PRO A 146 -9.13 2.73 -8.89
CA PRO A 146 -7.75 2.42 -9.21
C PRO A 146 -7.68 1.75 -10.58
N PRO A 147 -6.71 2.12 -11.42
CA PRO A 147 -6.49 1.42 -12.68
C PRO A 147 -6.08 -0.04 -12.39
N ARG A 148 -6.32 -0.93 -13.34
CA ARG A 148 -5.89 -2.33 -13.20
C ARG A 148 -4.38 -2.40 -12.99
N PRO A 149 -3.90 -3.11 -11.95
CA PRO A 149 -2.48 -3.16 -11.60
C PRO A 149 -1.60 -3.71 -12.73
N ASP A 150 -2.07 -4.74 -13.45
CA ASP A 150 -1.39 -5.34 -14.60
C ASP A 150 -1.17 -4.33 -15.74
N HIS A 151 -2.17 -3.51 -16.06
CA HIS A 151 -2.03 -2.48 -17.09
C HIS A 151 -1.05 -1.37 -16.68
N VAL A 152 -1.03 -0.98 -15.40
CA VAL A 152 -0.06 0.01 -14.92
C VAL A 152 1.36 -0.53 -15.01
N LEU A 153 1.55 -1.78 -14.59
CA LEU A 153 2.83 -2.45 -14.66
C LEU A 153 3.33 -2.54 -16.12
N GLU A 154 2.46 -3.00 -17.01
CA GLU A 154 2.78 -3.07 -18.43
C GLU A 154 3.23 -1.72 -19.01
N LYS A 155 2.48 -0.64 -18.75
CA LYS A 155 2.85 0.71 -19.20
C LYS A 155 4.19 1.19 -18.62
N ARG A 156 4.47 0.87 -17.34
CA ARG A 156 5.74 1.21 -16.71
C ARG A 156 6.91 0.45 -17.33
N LEU A 157 6.72 -0.83 -17.61
CA LEU A 157 7.76 -1.65 -18.28
C LEU A 157 7.99 -1.21 -19.74
N ILE A 158 6.93 -0.85 -20.49
CA ILE A 158 7.07 -0.29 -21.83
C ILE A 158 7.86 1.04 -21.79
N TYR A 159 7.56 1.90 -20.81
CA TYR A 159 8.31 3.14 -20.63
C TYR A 159 9.79 2.87 -20.32
N ALA A 160 10.08 1.94 -19.40
CA ALA A 160 11.45 1.54 -19.09
C ALA A 160 12.17 0.90 -20.29
N LEU A 161 11.46 0.12 -21.11
CA LEU A 161 11.99 -0.46 -22.35
C LEU A 161 12.38 0.62 -23.37
N ASN A 162 11.54 1.62 -23.59
CA ASN A 162 11.83 2.73 -24.50
C ASN A 162 13.09 3.51 -24.09
N ILE A 163 13.33 3.63 -22.77
CA ILE A 163 14.56 4.23 -22.25
C ILE A 163 15.77 3.32 -22.54
N ALA A 164 15.64 2.01 -22.24
CA ALA A 164 16.71 1.04 -22.45
C ALA A 164 17.08 0.86 -23.93
N GLU A 165 16.13 1.07 -24.83
CA GLU A 165 16.36 1.04 -26.30
C GLU A 165 16.86 2.39 -26.86
N GLY A 166 17.01 3.42 -26.02
CA GLY A 166 17.47 4.74 -26.44
C GLY A 166 16.41 5.59 -27.18
N ASN A 167 15.14 5.16 -27.14
CA ASN A 167 14.03 5.90 -27.76
C ASN A 167 13.61 7.13 -26.92
N MET A 168 14.07 7.21 -25.67
CA MET A 168 13.82 8.31 -24.75
C MET A 168 15.08 8.63 -23.95
N GLU A 169 15.48 9.90 -23.94
CA GLU A 169 16.60 10.36 -23.11
C GLU A 169 16.13 10.69 -21.69
N ILE A 170 16.94 10.30 -20.71
CA ILE A 170 16.77 10.74 -19.31
C ILE A 170 18.06 11.38 -18.85
N ASP A 171 17.98 12.65 -18.43
CA ASP A 171 19.14 13.41 -17.95
C ASP A 171 19.86 12.74 -16.76
N ARG A 172 19.12 11.99 -15.93
CA ARG A 172 19.67 11.27 -14.77
C ARG A 172 20.58 10.10 -15.11
N LEU A 173 20.52 9.59 -16.34
CA LEU A 173 21.37 8.49 -16.81
C LEU A 173 22.62 8.98 -17.55
N LYS A 174 22.77 10.27 -17.75
CA LYS A 174 23.96 10.85 -18.38
C LYS A 174 25.19 10.57 -17.51
N GLY A 175 26.18 9.86 -18.09
CA GLY A 175 27.44 9.52 -17.41
C GLY A 175 27.45 8.18 -16.65
N VAL A 176 26.39 7.39 -16.69
CA VAL A 176 26.35 6.04 -16.13
C VAL A 176 26.64 5.03 -17.24
N SER A 177 27.67 4.20 -17.07
CA SER A 177 28.00 3.11 -17.99
C SER A 177 27.20 1.86 -17.61
N ILE A 178 26.07 1.63 -18.29
CA ILE A 178 25.19 0.47 -18.08
C ILE A 178 25.02 -0.25 -19.42
N ASN A 179 24.99 -1.58 -19.40
CA ASN A 179 24.60 -2.37 -20.57
C ASN A 179 23.08 -2.30 -20.79
N LEU A 180 22.63 -1.26 -21.47
CA LEU A 180 21.22 -1.02 -21.75
C LEU A 180 20.59 -2.13 -22.60
N GLN A 181 21.38 -2.84 -23.40
CA GLN A 181 20.87 -3.91 -24.26
C GLN A 181 20.42 -5.14 -23.45
N ASP A 182 21.17 -5.51 -22.41
CA ASP A 182 20.79 -6.63 -21.53
C ASP A 182 19.56 -6.27 -20.71
N ILE A 183 19.48 -5.03 -20.22
CA ILE A 183 18.29 -4.51 -19.54
C ILE A 183 17.06 -4.55 -20.46
N ALA A 184 17.20 -4.13 -21.72
CA ALA A 184 16.12 -4.18 -22.69
C ALA A 184 15.67 -5.63 -22.96
N CYS A 185 16.60 -6.57 -23.07
CA CYS A 185 16.29 -8.00 -23.23
C CYS A 185 15.53 -8.56 -22.02
N PHE A 186 15.97 -8.23 -20.81
CA PHE A 186 15.29 -8.66 -19.58
C PHE A 186 13.87 -8.09 -19.48
N ILE A 187 13.70 -6.78 -19.75
CA ILE A 187 12.37 -6.15 -19.74
C ILE A 187 11.45 -6.76 -20.81
N LYS A 188 11.97 -7.12 -21.98
CA LYS A 188 11.20 -7.83 -23.03
C LYS A 188 10.70 -9.19 -22.55
N ALA A 189 11.57 -9.99 -21.90
CA ALA A 189 11.17 -11.28 -21.32
C ALA A 189 10.09 -11.10 -20.25
N LEU A 190 10.24 -10.10 -19.39
CA LEU A 190 9.27 -9.77 -18.33
C LEU A 190 7.91 -9.34 -18.91
N LEU A 191 7.91 -8.43 -19.88
CA LEU A 191 6.70 -8.00 -20.61
C LEU A 191 6.01 -9.17 -21.31
N PHE A 192 6.79 -10.02 -22.00
CA PHE A 192 6.26 -11.19 -22.65
C PHE A 192 5.61 -12.16 -21.66
N SER A 193 6.26 -12.38 -20.51
CA SER A 193 5.76 -13.24 -19.45
C SER A 193 4.44 -12.73 -18.86
N ILE A 194 4.35 -11.43 -18.53
CA ILE A 194 3.15 -10.82 -17.97
C ILE A 194 1.98 -10.87 -18.96
N ARG A 195 2.24 -10.69 -20.26
CA ARG A 195 1.19 -10.71 -21.29
C ARG A 195 0.68 -12.11 -21.61
N ASN A 196 1.55 -13.12 -21.54
CA ASN A 196 1.25 -14.45 -22.05
C ASN A 196 1.08 -15.52 -20.95
N ASN A 197 1.33 -15.17 -19.68
CA ASN A 197 1.13 -16.08 -18.56
C ASN A 197 0.18 -15.46 -17.52
N ARG A 198 -1.05 -15.99 -17.49
CA ARG A 198 -2.11 -15.54 -16.58
C ARG A 198 -1.75 -15.79 -15.11
N ASP A 199 -1.03 -16.88 -14.81
CA ASP A 199 -0.66 -17.23 -13.44
C ASP A 199 0.26 -16.18 -12.81
N ILE A 200 1.14 -15.56 -13.61
CA ILE A 200 2.01 -14.46 -13.16
C ILE A 200 1.18 -13.23 -12.82
N THR A 201 0.23 -12.85 -13.67
CA THR A 201 -0.62 -11.68 -13.43
C THR A 201 -1.56 -11.90 -12.24
N GLU A 202 -2.09 -13.11 -12.10
CA GLU A 202 -2.89 -13.53 -10.93
C GLU A 202 -2.05 -13.48 -9.65
N PHE A 203 -0.84 -14.05 -9.68
CA PHE A 203 0.10 -14.00 -8.57
C PHE A 203 0.40 -12.56 -8.14
N LEU A 204 0.87 -11.73 -9.06
CA LEU A 204 1.25 -10.34 -8.78
C LEU A 204 0.07 -9.54 -8.21
N SER A 205 -1.13 -9.71 -8.75
CA SER A 205 -2.33 -9.00 -8.29
C SER A 205 -2.75 -9.44 -6.89
N ASN A 206 -2.74 -10.74 -6.62
CA ASN A 206 -3.22 -11.28 -5.35
C ASN A 206 -2.21 -11.08 -4.22
N ILE A 207 -0.91 -11.34 -4.45
CA ILE A 207 0.10 -11.18 -3.38
C ILE A 207 0.29 -9.72 -2.97
N THR A 208 0.00 -8.80 -3.85
CA THR A 208 0.05 -7.36 -3.54
C THR A 208 -1.30 -6.79 -3.08
N GLY A 209 -2.36 -7.61 -3.08
CA GLY A 209 -3.72 -7.14 -2.77
C GLY A 209 -4.20 -6.04 -3.72
N GLY A 210 -3.75 -6.03 -4.96
CA GLY A 210 -4.04 -4.99 -5.95
C GLY A 210 -3.33 -3.65 -5.69
N ASN A 211 -2.40 -3.60 -4.74
CA ASN A 211 -1.63 -2.39 -4.46
C ASN A 211 -0.55 -2.16 -5.52
N ILE A 212 -0.78 -1.18 -6.39
CA ILE A 212 0.11 -0.85 -7.52
C ILE A 212 1.54 -0.50 -7.06
N ARG A 213 1.68 0.24 -5.95
CA ARG A 213 3.01 0.61 -5.42
C ARG A 213 3.78 -0.63 -4.98
N LEU A 214 3.12 -1.52 -4.24
CA LEU A 214 3.72 -2.77 -3.79
C LEU A 214 4.06 -3.69 -4.97
N MET A 215 3.22 -3.71 -6.02
CA MET A 215 3.50 -4.47 -7.24
C MET A 215 4.73 -3.94 -7.98
N ILE A 216 4.86 -2.63 -8.13
CA ILE A 216 6.04 -2.02 -8.75
C ILE A 216 7.29 -2.30 -7.92
N ASP A 217 7.20 -2.19 -6.60
CA ASP A 217 8.31 -2.51 -5.68
C ASP A 217 8.74 -3.97 -5.79
N LEU A 218 7.78 -4.90 -5.82
CA LEU A 218 8.05 -6.33 -6.04
C LEU A 218 8.79 -6.59 -7.37
N ILE A 219 8.35 -5.97 -8.45
CA ILE A 219 9.01 -6.12 -9.76
C ILE A 219 10.39 -5.47 -9.76
N THR A 220 10.56 -4.34 -9.09
CA THR A 220 11.88 -3.70 -8.96
C THR A 220 12.84 -4.61 -8.18
N LYS A 221 12.39 -5.19 -7.07
CA LYS A 221 13.15 -6.19 -6.31
C LYS A 221 13.44 -7.44 -7.14
N PHE A 222 12.46 -7.93 -7.91
CA PHE A 222 12.64 -9.05 -8.81
C PHE A 222 13.77 -8.81 -9.80
N ILE A 223 13.82 -7.64 -10.44
CA ILE A 223 14.88 -7.28 -11.43
C ILE A 223 16.26 -7.22 -10.75
N GLY A 224 16.33 -6.74 -9.52
CA GLY A 224 17.59 -6.58 -8.77
C GLY A 224 17.97 -7.78 -7.88
N SER A 225 17.16 -8.83 -7.82
CA SER A 225 17.35 -9.92 -6.87
C SER A 225 18.51 -10.83 -7.24
N SER A 226 19.37 -11.12 -6.27
CA SER A 226 20.43 -12.13 -6.38
C SER A 226 19.88 -13.57 -6.47
N ASN A 227 18.62 -13.78 -6.13
CA ASN A 227 17.94 -15.06 -6.20
C ASN A 227 17.45 -15.42 -7.61
N ILE A 228 17.55 -14.48 -8.55
CA ILE A 228 17.08 -14.63 -9.94
C ILE A 228 18.29 -14.72 -10.87
N ASP A 229 18.32 -15.76 -11.70
CA ASP A 229 19.35 -15.93 -12.73
C ASP A 229 19.05 -15.03 -13.94
N SER A 230 19.41 -13.76 -13.80
CA SER A 230 19.18 -12.73 -14.82
C SER A 230 19.91 -13.03 -16.11
N ASP A 231 21.13 -13.58 -16.03
CA ASP A 231 21.95 -13.91 -17.21
C ASP A 231 21.29 -15.01 -18.04
N LYS A 232 20.72 -16.02 -17.38
CA LYS A 232 19.95 -17.08 -18.05
C LYS A 232 18.70 -16.55 -18.72
N ILE A 233 17.97 -15.65 -18.06
CA ILE A 233 16.77 -15.02 -18.63
C ILE A 233 17.12 -14.23 -19.89
N ILE A 234 18.17 -13.39 -19.81
CA ILE A 234 18.67 -12.58 -20.93
C ILE A 234 19.09 -13.47 -22.09
N LYS A 235 19.89 -14.50 -21.82
CA LYS A 235 20.37 -15.44 -22.83
C LYS A 235 19.21 -16.16 -23.54
N LEU A 236 18.27 -16.70 -22.77
CA LEU A 236 17.11 -17.40 -23.34
C LEU A 236 16.20 -16.45 -24.13
N GLN A 237 16.06 -15.20 -23.73
CA GLN A 237 15.33 -14.19 -24.47
C GLN A 237 16.03 -13.82 -25.77
N GLN A 238 17.38 -13.70 -25.79
CA GLN A 238 18.16 -13.43 -26.98
C GLN A 238 18.08 -14.58 -27.99
N GLU A 239 18.18 -15.83 -27.49
CA GLU A 239 18.15 -17.03 -28.34
C GLU A 239 16.77 -17.30 -28.94
N LYS A 240 15.69 -17.12 -28.13
CA LYS A 240 14.33 -17.51 -28.54
C LYS A 240 13.44 -16.36 -28.99
N GLY A 241 13.80 -15.12 -28.68
CA GLY A 241 12.99 -13.92 -28.92
C GLY A 241 11.71 -13.80 -28.09
N SER A 242 11.30 -14.90 -27.42
CA SER A 242 10.05 -14.97 -26.65
C SER A 242 10.23 -15.98 -25.50
N TYR A 243 10.75 -15.52 -24.38
CA TYR A 243 10.93 -16.35 -23.18
C TYR A 243 9.88 -16.01 -22.10
N ILE A 244 9.21 -17.03 -21.58
CA ILE A 244 8.31 -16.92 -20.44
C ILE A 244 9.10 -17.28 -19.18
N ILE A 245 9.26 -16.30 -18.28
CA ILE A 245 9.89 -16.50 -16.98
C ILE A 245 8.96 -17.37 -16.13
N PRO A 246 9.44 -18.45 -15.53
CA PRO A 246 8.61 -19.34 -14.72
C PRO A 246 8.06 -18.65 -13.45
N LEU A 247 6.84 -18.99 -13.03
CA LEU A 247 6.18 -18.42 -11.85
C LEU A 247 7.01 -18.59 -10.56
N HIS A 248 7.76 -19.70 -10.44
CA HIS A 248 8.56 -19.95 -9.24
C HIS A 248 9.67 -18.91 -9.02
N GLU A 249 10.16 -18.26 -10.08
CA GLU A 249 11.13 -17.15 -9.94
C GLU A 249 10.48 -15.94 -9.26
N PHE A 250 9.24 -15.60 -9.63
CA PHE A 250 8.49 -14.55 -8.95
C PHE A 250 8.15 -14.94 -7.50
N THR A 251 7.87 -16.20 -7.25
CA THR A 251 7.64 -16.72 -5.88
C THR A 251 8.88 -16.56 -5.01
N LYS A 252 10.07 -16.89 -5.53
CA LYS A 252 11.33 -16.66 -4.81
C LYS A 252 11.54 -15.18 -4.48
N ALA A 253 11.38 -14.29 -5.45
CA ALA A 253 11.53 -12.86 -5.20
C ALA A 253 10.56 -12.33 -4.14
N ALA A 254 9.33 -12.84 -4.11
CA ALA A 254 8.34 -12.46 -3.11
C ALA A 254 8.66 -12.99 -1.71
N LEU A 255 9.18 -14.21 -1.61
CA LEU A 255 9.49 -14.87 -0.34
C LEU A 255 10.82 -14.40 0.24
N LEU A 256 11.87 -14.41 -0.58
CA LEU A 256 13.24 -14.23 -0.12
C LEU A 256 13.69 -12.75 -0.18
N GLY A 257 13.10 -11.95 -1.09
CA GLY A 257 13.54 -10.57 -1.30
C GLY A 257 15.02 -10.53 -1.68
N ASP A 258 15.83 -9.83 -0.88
CA ASP A 258 17.28 -9.67 -1.09
C ASP A 258 18.11 -10.69 -0.28
N TYR A 259 17.46 -11.60 0.45
CA TYR A 259 18.13 -12.59 1.31
C TYR A 259 18.19 -13.97 0.65
N SER A 260 19.14 -14.79 1.08
CA SER A 260 19.28 -16.18 0.62
C SER A 260 18.23 -17.12 1.23
N TYR A 261 17.68 -16.75 2.38
CA TYR A 261 16.65 -17.48 3.11
C TYR A 261 15.46 -16.59 3.41
N TYR A 262 14.32 -17.21 3.72
CA TYR A 262 13.13 -16.46 4.13
C TYR A 262 13.42 -15.68 5.42
N ASP A 263 13.01 -14.42 5.40
CA ASP A 263 13.01 -13.55 6.56
C ASP A 263 11.63 -12.94 6.73
N SER A 264 11.02 -13.17 7.88
CA SER A 264 9.63 -12.78 8.15
C SER A 264 9.40 -11.26 8.08
N GLU A 265 10.42 -10.45 8.33
CA GLU A 265 10.32 -8.99 8.31
C GLU A 265 10.32 -8.43 6.89
N SER A 266 11.31 -8.83 6.09
CA SER A 266 11.54 -8.31 4.75
C SER A 266 10.62 -8.91 3.68
N SER A 267 10.17 -10.16 3.89
CA SER A 267 9.27 -10.87 2.97
C SER A 267 7.90 -10.18 2.88
N ILE A 268 7.36 -10.05 1.68
CA ILE A 268 5.98 -9.60 1.50
C ILE A 268 4.96 -10.71 1.80
N ALA A 269 5.40 -11.95 1.78
CA ALA A 269 4.60 -13.14 2.08
C ALA A 269 4.76 -13.54 3.55
N MET A 270 3.76 -14.21 4.09
CA MET A 270 3.80 -14.78 5.42
C MET A 270 4.14 -16.27 5.34
N ASN A 271 4.98 -16.75 6.26
CA ASN A 271 5.09 -18.18 6.54
C ASN A 271 3.87 -18.62 7.36
N ILE A 272 2.89 -19.27 6.69
CA ILE A 272 1.64 -19.68 7.35
C ILE A 272 1.79 -20.92 8.23
N TYR A 273 2.96 -21.58 8.20
CA TYR A 273 3.27 -22.76 9.02
C TYR A 273 4.24 -22.44 10.17
N ASP A 274 4.62 -21.17 10.33
CA ASP A 274 5.46 -20.74 11.43
C ASP A 274 4.76 -20.88 12.78
N VAL A 275 5.50 -21.38 13.76
CA VAL A 275 5.03 -21.73 15.11
C VAL A 275 5.76 -20.86 16.14
N LYS A 276 5.03 -20.23 17.05
CA LYS A 276 5.58 -19.40 18.13
C LYS A 276 5.54 -20.05 19.49
N HIS A 277 4.69 -21.07 19.65
CA HIS A 277 4.55 -21.85 20.88
C HIS A 277 5.04 -23.29 20.65
N PRO A 278 5.47 -24.02 21.67
CA PRO A 278 5.91 -25.40 21.52
C PRO A 278 4.71 -26.37 21.33
N ASP A 279 3.86 -26.08 20.38
CA ASP A 279 2.69 -26.86 20.01
C ASP A 279 2.70 -27.17 18.50
N PRO A 280 2.95 -28.43 18.10
CA PRO A 280 2.97 -28.78 16.67
C PRO A 280 1.66 -28.48 15.92
N LYS A 281 0.51 -28.45 16.60
CA LYS A 281 -0.77 -28.10 15.96
C LYS A 281 -0.80 -26.67 15.46
N GLU A 282 0.03 -25.78 16.05
CA GLU A 282 0.09 -24.37 15.64
C GLU A 282 0.50 -24.18 14.17
N HIS A 283 1.15 -25.16 13.54
CA HIS A 283 1.41 -25.16 12.10
C HIS A 283 0.16 -24.89 11.25
N PHE A 284 -1.01 -25.30 11.73
CA PHE A 284 -2.27 -25.14 10.98
C PHE A 284 -3.13 -23.97 11.45
N LEU A 285 -2.74 -23.28 12.53
CA LEU A 285 -3.56 -22.22 13.14
C LEU A 285 -3.88 -21.09 12.14
N VAL A 286 -2.89 -20.58 11.42
CA VAL A 286 -3.09 -19.52 10.42
C VAL A 286 -3.99 -20.00 9.29
N SER A 287 -3.78 -21.22 8.80
CA SER A 287 -4.62 -21.82 7.75
C SER A 287 -6.07 -22.03 8.20
N LEU A 288 -6.28 -22.44 9.46
CA LEU A 288 -7.61 -22.61 10.05
C LEU A 288 -8.32 -21.26 10.20
N ILE A 289 -7.64 -20.22 10.69
CA ILE A 289 -8.21 -18.88 10.76
C ILE A 289 -8.60 -18.38 9.37
N LEU A 290 -7.70 -18.49 8.38
CA LEU A 290 -8.00 -18.07 7.00
C LEU A 290 -9.16 -18.87 6.40
N GLY A 291 -9.19 -20.18 6.65
CA GLY A 291 -10.29 -21.05 6.21
C GLY A 291 -11.63 -20.63 6.82
N TYR A 292 -11.66 -20.40 8.12
CA TYR A 292 -12.86 -19.95 8.84
C TYR A 292 -13.37 -18.60 8.34
N LEU A 293 -12.46 -17.63 8.17
CA LEU A 293 -12.81 -16.31 7.63
C LEU A 293 -13.23 -16.34 6.14
N ASN A 294 -12.80 -17.36 5.38
CA ASN A 294 -13.16 -17.51 3.96
C ASN A 294 -14.41 -18.35 3.72
N HIS A 295 -14.93 -18.98 4.75
CA HIS A 295 -16.11 -19.84 4.65
C HIS A 295 -17.39 -18.99 4.77
N ASP A 296 -18.34 -19.21 3.86
CA ASP A 296 -19.64 -18.56 3.96
C ASP A 296 -20.38 -19.07 5.20
N SER A 297 -20.43 -18.26 6.24
CA SER A 297 -21.07 -18.60 7.51
C SER A 297 -22.12 -17.57 7.89
N SER A 298 -23.09 -17.99 8.71
CA SER A 298 -24.08 -17.11 9.32
C SER A 298 -23.46 -16.06 10.27
N SER A 299 -22.18 -16.23 10.63
CA SER A 299 -21.43 -15.34 11.50
C SER A 299 -20.83 -14.12 10.78
N GLN A 300 -20.88 -14.09 9.44
CA GLN A 300 -20.40 -12.95 8.65
C GLN A 300 -21.41 -11.81 8.61
N ASP A 301 -20.92 -10.60 8.82
CA ASP A 301 -21.71 -9.40 8.56
C ASP A 301 -21.81 -9.09 7.05
N LYS A 302 -22.53 -8.01 6.68
CA LYS A 302 -22.74 -7.60 5.28
C LYS A 302 -21.43 -7.23 4.54
N ASP A 303 -20.37 -6.91 5.27
CA ASP A 303 -19.06 -6.52 4.76
C ASP A 303 -18.06 -7.70 4.81
N GLY A 304 -18.51 -8.88 5.24
CA GLY A 304 -17.74 -10.12 5.33
C GLY A 304 -16.86 -10.21 6.59
N PHE A 305 -17.12 -9.41 7.62
CA PHE A 305 -16.39 -9.49 8.89
C PHE A 305 -17.02 -10.53 9.83
N ILE A 306 -16.17 -11.24 10.55
CA ILE A 306 -16.52 -12.17 11.62
C ILE A 306 -16.04 -11.60 12.96
N LEU A 307 -16.85 -11.71 14.00
CA LEU A 307 -16.51 -11.25 15.34
C LEU A 307 -15.33 -12.03 15.92
N MET A 308 -14.47 -11.35 16.69
CA MET A 308 -13.31 -11.96 17.33
C MET A 308 -13.72 -13.07 18.33
N ASP A 309 -14.84 -12.87 19.02
CA ASP A 309 -15.40 -13.86 19.96
C ASP A 309 -15.79 -15.18 19.23
N ASP A 310 -16.32 -15.09 18.03
CA ASP A 310 -16.65 -16.29 17.22
C ASP A 310 -15.36 -17.00 16.78
N ILE A 311 -14.33 -16.25 16.41
CA ILE A 311 -13.00 -16.81 16.07
C ILE A 311 -12.40 -17.51 17.29
N TYR A 312 -12.44 -16.89 18.49
CA TYR A 312 -11.96 -17.51 19.71
C TYR A 312 -12.72 -18.79 20.02
N ASN A 313 -14.06 -18.76 20.00
CA ASN A 313 -14.88 -19.92 20.31
C ASN A 313 -14.57 -21.08 19.38
N GLU A 314 -14.45 -20.85 18.08
CA GLU A 314 -14.15 -21.88 17.09
C GLU A 314 -12.77 -22.51 17.34
N LEU A 315 -11.73 -21.68 17.50
CA LEU A 315 -10.35 -22.17 17.61
C LEU A 315 -10.02 -22.75 18.99
N GLN A 316 -10.63 -22.22 20.05
CA GLN A 316 -10.49 -22.80 21.40
C GLN A 316 -11.15 -24.18 21.48
N ASN A 317 -12.27 -24.41 20.79
CA ASN A 317 -12.87 -25.74 20.64
C ASN A 317 -11.95 -26.74 19.94
N LEU A 318 -11.05 -26.26 19.07
CA LEU A 318 -9.99 -27.08 18.44
C LEU A 318 -8.76 -27.24 19.34
N GLY A 319 -8.74 -26.64 20.54
CA GLY A 319 -7.70 -26.78 21.54
C GLY A 319 -6.55 -25.77 21.44
N TYR A 320 -6.73 -24.66 20.71
CA TYR A 320 -5.77 -23.54 20.71
C TYR A 320 -5.99 -22.60 21.90
N ILE A 321 -4.94 -22.07 22.47
CA ILE A 321 -5.03 -21.07 23.53
C ILE A 321 -5.14 -19.66 22.97
N GLN A 322 -5.72 -18.76 23.75
CA GLN A 322 -5.96 -17.37 23.31
C GLN A 322 -4.69 -16.67 22.84
N ASP A 323 -3.56 -16.86 23.51
CA ASP A 323 -2.30 -16.23 23.17
C ASP A 323 -1.77 -16.66 21.78
N GLN A 324 -1.95 -17.95 21.41
CA GLN A 324 -1.63 -18.43 20.06
C GLN A 324 -2.48 -17.71 19.01
N ILE A 325 -3.79 -17.60 19.26
CA ILE A 325 -4.75 -16.95 18.36
C ILE A 325 -4.41 -15.47 18.20
N ASP A 326 -4.16 -14.78 19.29
CA ASP A 326 -3.79 -13.36 19.31
C ASP A 326 -2.54 -13.08 18.49
N ASN A 327 -1.50 -13.88 18.70
CA ASN A 327 -0.24 -13.77 17.97
C ASN A 327 -0.42 -14.04 16.46
N ALA A 328 -1.20 -15.06 16.12
CA ALA A 328 -1.53 -15.37 14.73
C ALA A 328 -2.27 -14.18 14.06
N ILE A 329 -3.31 -13.64 14.71
CA ILE A 329 -4.09 -12.51 14.21
C ILE A 329 -3.19 -11.28 13.99
N ARG A 330 -2.32 -10.92 14.95
CA ARG A 330 -1.40 -9.76 14.80
C ARG A 330 -0.48 -9.93 13.60
N ARG A 331 0.13 -11.12 13.43
CA ARG A 331 1.00 -11.43 12.29
C ARG A 331 0.24 -11.36 10.96
N MET A 332 -0.97 -11.92 10.91
CA MET A 332 -1.80 -11.91 9.71
C MET A 332 -2.23 -10.50 9.30
N VAL A 333 -2.60 -9.65 10.26
CA VAL A 333 -2.92 -8.24 9.99
C VAL A 333 -1.69 -7.48 9.49
N ASN A 334 -0.53 -7.67 10.14
CA ASN A 334 0.72 -7.04 9.74
C ASN A 334 1.09 -7.40 8.28
N LYS A 335 0.95 -8.67 7.92
CA LYS A 335 1.18 -9.18 6.55
C LYS A 335 -0.02 -9.03 5.61
N LYS A 336 -1.10 -8.37 6.06
CA LYS A 336 -2.30 -8.09 5.26
C LYS A 336 -3.04 -9.32 4.74
N LEU A 337 -2.93 -10.46 5.41
CA LEU A 337 -3.71 -11.64 5.10
C LEU A 337 -5.17 -11.48 5.52
N ILE A 338 -5.38 -10.73 6.59
CA ILE A 338 -6.71 -10.35 7.09
C ILE A 338 -6.79 -8.83 7.29
N ASP A 339 -8.00 -8.31 7.30
CA ASP A 339 -8.31 -6.89 7.46
C ASP A 339 -9.28 -6.69 8.62
N ALA A 340 -9.23 -5.53 9.25
CA ALA A 340 -10.09 -5.13 10.34
C ALA A 340 -10.86 -3.85 9.96
N PRO A 341 -12.02 -3.53 10.60
CA PRO A 341 -12.81 -2.33 10.29
C PRO A 341 -12.04 -1.03 10.52
N GLY A 342 -11.11 -1.02 11.48
CA GLY A 342 -10.27 0.12 11.84
C GLY A 342 -8.82 -0.05 11.39
N ARG A 343 -8.09 1.06 11.36
CA ARG A 343 -6.64 1.00 11.11
C ARG A 343 -5.95 0.43 12.34
N MET A 344 -5.17 -0.63 12.13
CA MET A 344 -4.35 -1.24 13.17
C MET A 344 -2.88 -0.93 12.93
N THR A 345 -2.17 -0.64 14.00
CA THR A 345 -0.71 -0.51 14.01
C THR A 345 -0.21 -1.33 15.20
N PHE A 346 0.65 -2.29 14.95
CA PHE A 346 1.32 -3.05 15.99
C PHE A 346 2.73 -2.53 16.18
N GLU A 347 3.15 -2.42 17.46
CA GLU A 347 4.54 -2.16 17.80
C GLU A 347 5.26 -3.49 17.96
N GLU A 348 6.39 -3.62 17.29
CA GLU A 348 7.27 -4.76 17.49
C GLU A 348 8.21 -4.50 18.66
N LYS A 349 8.15 -5.34 19.68
CA LYS A 349 9.06 -5.31 20.83
C LYS A 349 9.63 -6.71 21.03
N ILE A 350 10.94 -6.84 20.83
CA ILE A 350 11.68 -8.11 21.07
C ILE A 350 11.09 -9.29 20.28
N GLY A 351 10.79 -9.07 18.98
CA GLY A 351 10.23 -10.11 18.10
C GLY A 351 8.75 -10.45 18.34
N GLU A 352 8.07 -9.73 19.23
CA GLU A 352 6.63 -9.86 19.46
C GLU A 352 5.87 -8.62 18.98
N LEU A 353 4.80 -8.84 18.23
CA LEU A 353 3.87 -7.79 17.84
C LEU A 353 2.90 -7.49 19.00
N LYS A 354 2.95 -6.27 19.54
CA LYS A 354 2.07 -5.81 20.64
C LYS A 354 1.11 -4.76 20.13
N GLY A 355 -0.10 -4.78 20.65
CA GLY A 355 -1.19 -3.84 20.33
C GLY A 355 -2.55 -4.46 20.57
N GLU A 356 -3.56 -3.61 20.73
CA GLU A 356 -4.94 -4.05 20.92
C GLU A 356 -5.50 -4.65 19.63
N LEU A 357 -6.22 -5.77 19.78
CA LEU A 357 -6.95 -6.41 18.69
C LEU A 357 -8.29 -5.69 18.47
N GLN A 358 -8.79 -5.75 17.24
CA GLN A 358 -10.12 -5.26 16.88
C GLN A 358 -11.19 -6.33 17.13
N ASN A 359 -12.44 -5.88 17.19
CA ASN A 359 -13.57 -6.75 17.51
C ASN A 359 -13.98 -7.68 16.36
N SER A 360 -13.49 -7.47 15.14
CA SER A 360 -13.84 -8.32 14.00
C SER A 360 -12.79 -8.28 12.89
N TYR A 361 -12.75 -9.34 12.09
CA TYR A 361 -11.78 -9.54 11.00
C TYR A 361 -12.44 -10.18 9.78
N ARG A 362 -11.85 -9.93 8.61
CA ARG A 362 -12.18 -10.60 7.36
C ARG A 362 -10.93 -11.00 6.60
N ILE A 363 -11.04 -12.02 5.76
CA ILE A 363 -9.97 -12.43 4.86
C ILE A 363 -9.76 -11.39 3.75
N THR A 364 -8.50 -11.23 3.32
CA THR A 364 -8.15 -10.42 2.14
C THR A 364 -7.85 -11.31 0.94
N THR A 365 -7.67 -10.71 -0.24
CA THR A 365 -7.20 -11.45 -1.43
C THR A 365 -5.81 -12.06 -1.21
N VAL A 366 -4.95 -11.38 -0.44
CA VAL A 366 -3.62 -11.89 -0.05
C VAL A 366 -3.75 -13.16 0.79
N GLY A 367 -4.62 -13.15 1.82
CA GLY A 367 -4.88 -14.31 2.67
C GLY A 367 -5.51 -15.46 1.91
N ALA A 368 -6.49 -15.18 1.06
CA ALA A 368 -7.13 -16.21 0.22
C ALA A 368 -6.13 -16.85 -0.76
N TYR A 369 -5.19 -16.08 -1.29
CA TYR A 369 -4.15 -16.61 -2.17
C TYR A 369 -3.16 -17.50 -1.42
N HIS A 370 -2.71 -17.11 -0.22
CA HIS A 370 -1.89 -17.96 0.64
C HIS A 370 -2.58 -19.30 0.96
N LEU A 371 -3.85 -19.24 1.33
CA LEU A 371 -4.62 -20.43 1.68
C LEU A 371 -4.82 -21.38 0.49
N LYS A 372 -5.29 -20.85 -0.66
CA LYS A 372 -5.78 -21.65 -1.78
C LYS A 372 -4.72 -22.01 -2.82
N ARG A 373 -3.68 -21.18 -2.99
CA ARG A 373 -2.69 -21.35 -4.06
C ARG A 373 -1.30 -21.67 -3.55
N TRP A 374 -0.90 -21.09 -2.41
CA TRP A 374 0.45 -21.23 -1.91
C TRP A 374 0.62 -22.33 -0.87
N GLY A 375 -0.35 -22.58 0.00
CA GLY A 375 -0.20 -23.41 1.20
C GLY A 375 0.50 -24.74 0.99
N ALA A 376 0.28 -25.44 -0.13
CA ALA A 376 0.96 -26.70 -0.44
C ALA A 376 1.82 -26.66 -1.70
N ASN A 377 2.08 -25.45 -2.25
CA ASN A 377 2.90 -25.27 -3.45
C ASN A 377 4.38 -25.52 -3.15
N PHE A 378 5.06 -26.23 -4.08
CA PHE A 378 6.48 -26.59 -3.93
C PHE A 378 7.37 -25.38 -3.68
N ALA A 379 7.28 -24.34 -4.53
CA ALA A 379 8.17 -23.18 -4.43
C ALA A 379 7.97 -22.38 -3.14
N TYR A 380 6.75 -22.35 -2.61
CA TYR A 380 6.44 -21.71 -1.35
C TYR A 380 7.00 -22.52 -0.18
N LEU A 381 6.71 -23.84 -0.11
CA LEU A 381 7.21 -24.70 0.97
C LEU A 381 8.74 -24.74 1.02
N ASP A 382 9.39 -24.85 -0.14
CA ASP A 382 10.84 -24.80 -0.25
C ASP A 382 11.43 -23.47 0.27
N GLY A 383 10.75 -22.37 0.03
CA GLY A 383 11.20 -21.05 0.49
C GLY A 383 11.09 -20.86 2.00
N ILE A 384 10.07 -21.43 2.66
CA ILE A 384 9.80 -21.21 4.09
C ILE A 384 10.36 -22.28 5.02
N ILE A 385 10.79 -23.43 4.50
CA ILE A 385 11.15 -24.60 5.31
C ILE A 385 12.24 -24.31 6.35
N PHE A 386 13.22 -23.44 6.02
CA PHE A 386 14.32 -23.10 6.91
C PHE A 386 13.91 -22.20 8.08
N ASP A 387 12.81 -21.49 7.93
CA ASP A 387 12.23 -20.61 8.97
C ASP A 387 11.11 -21.32 9.76
N THR A 388 10.71 -22.52 9.34
CA THR A 388 9.62 -23.24 9.99
C THR A 388 10.17 -24.19 11.07
N PRO A 389 9.76 -24.05 12.35
CA PRO A 389 10.14 -24.99 13.39
C PRO A 389 9.66 -26.42 13.06
N ILE A 390 10.55 -27.39 13.11
CA ILE A 390 10.26 -28.83 12.97
C ILE A 390 10.54 -29.50 14.31
N PHE A 391 9.51 -30.05 14.96
CA PHE A 391 9.63 -30.61 16.31
C PHE A 391 10.31 -31.99 16.35
N ASP A 392 10.26 -32.73 15.23
CA ASP A 392 10.98 -33.99 15.09
C ASP A 392 12.45 -33.72 14.71
N SER A 393 13.37 -34.13 15.57
CA SER A 393 14.82 -33.84 15.40
C SER A 393 15.42 -34.59 14.21
N GLU A 394 14.99 -35.80 13.92
CA GLU A 394 15.48 -36.60 12.78
C GLU A 394 14.99 -35.97 11.45
N LEU A 395 13.72 -35.65 11.36
CA LEU A 395 13.15 -35.00 10.17
C LEU A 395 13.75 -33.60 9.96
N ARG A 396 13.95 -32.83 11.05
CA ARG A 396 14.63 -31.53 10.97
C ARG A 396 16.04 -31.64 10.41
N ASN A 397 16.83 -32.63 10.87
CA ASN A 397 18.17 -32.84 10.36
C ASN A 397 18.15 -33.19 8.87
N LYS A 398 17.25 -34.06 8.42
CA LYS A 398 17.11 -34.45 7.01
C LYS A 398 16.64 -33.27 6.15
N CYS A 399 15.71 -32.47 6.62
CA CYS A 399 15.15 -31.36 5.85
C CYS A 399 16.10 -30.15 5.80
N VAL A 400 16.69 -29.76 6.92
CA VAL A 400 17.38 -28.49 7.10
C VAL A 400 18.89 -28.68 7.15
N THR A 401 19.39 -29.49 8.11
CA THR A 401 20.82 -29.54 8.41
C THR A 401 21.64 -30.20 7.30
N GLU A 402 21.15 -31.31 6.73
CA GLU A 402 21.89 -32.06 5.70
C GLU A 402 21.82 -31.40 4.33
N ASN A 403 20.78 -30.58 4.08
CA ASN A 403 20.51 -29.98 2.76
C ASN A 403 20.57 -28.45 2.76
N LEU A 404 21.10 -27.83 3.80
CA LEU A 404 21.11 -26.37 3.97
C LEU A 404 21.77 -25.63 2.80
N GLU A 405 22.88 -26.17 2.29
CA GLU A 405 23.67 -25.55 1.22
C GLU A 405 23.33 -26.09 -0.17
N SER A 406 22.44 -27.08 -0.27
CA SER A 406 22.10 -27.67 -1.57
C SER A 406 21.03 -26.86 -2.30
N PHE A 407 21.39 -26.38 -3.49
CA PHE A 407 20.49 -25.76 -4.46
C PHE A 407 20.06 -26.72 -5.57
N ASP A 408 20.51 -27.98 -5.52
CA ASP A 408 20.08 -28.99 -6.50
C ASP A 408 18.59 -29.26 -6.40
N ILE A 409 17.92 -29.37 -7.54
CA ILE A 409 16.46 -29.52 -7.59
C ILE A 409 15.98 -30.82 -6.96
N ARG A 410 16.78 -31.89 -6.99
CA ARG A 410 16.43 -33.17 -6.38
C ARG A 410 16.45 -33.11 -4.86
N ASP A 411 17.46 -32.44 -4.30
CA ASP A 411 17.58 -32.26 -2.86
C ASP A 411 16.47 -31.36 -2.34
N ARG A 412 16.18 -30.29 -3.07
CA ARG A 412 15.05 -29.39 -2.78
C ARG A 412 13.72 -30.14 -2.82
N TYR A 413 13.50 -30.98 -3.82
CA TYR A 413 12.30 -31.81 -3.92
C TYR A 413 12.18 -32.80 -2.77
N ASN A 414 13.30 -33.45 -2.40
CA ASN A 414 13.33 -34.40 -1.27
C ASN A 414 13.00 -33.72 0.04
N ARG A 415 13.60 -32.56 0.35
CA ARG A 415 13.31 -31.86 1.60
C ARG A 415 11.87 -31.36 1.68
N VAL A 416 11.31 -30.84 0.60
CA VAL A 416 9.90 -30.43 0.56
C VAL A 416 8.97 -31.64 0.73
N THR A 417 9.31 -32.78 0.16
CA THR A 417 8.56 -34.02 0.33
C THR A 417 8.56 -34.50 1.78
N ILE A 418 9.73 -34.49 2.43
CA ILE A 418 9.87 -34.82 3.85
C ILE A 418 9.04 -33.85 4.71
N PHE A 419 9.13 -32.55 4.42
CA PHE A 419 8.37 -31.53 5.14
C PHE A 419 6.85 -31.68 4.96
N LYS A 420 6.38 -31.97 3.74
CA LYS A 420 4.95 -32.30 3.49
C LYS A 420 4.50 -33.51 4.30
N ASN A 421 5.30 -34.56 4.35
CA ASN A 421 4.99 -35.76 5.13
C ASN A 421 4.96 -35.45 6.63
N TYR A 422 5.87 -34.62 7.13
CA TYR A 422 5.84 -34.13 8.51
C TYR A 422 4.54 -33.38 8.81
N LEU A 423 4.18 -32.39 7.99
CA LEU A 423 2.93 -31.65 8.16
C LEU A 423 1.70 -32.58 8.09
N THR A 424 1.72 -33.57 7.19
CA THR A 424 0.63 -34.56 7.08
C THR A 424 0.48 -35.34 8.37
N LEU A 425 1.59 -35.84 8.95
CA LEU A 425 1.59 -36.54 10.23
C LEU A 425 1.02 -35.65 11.36
N ILE A 426 1.46 -34.41 11.45
CA ILE A 426 0.96 -33.46 12.47
C ILE A 426 -0.56 -33.22 12.28
N TRP A 427 -1.01 -33.07 11.02
CA TRP A 427 -2.44 -32.92 10.72
C TRP A 427 -3.27 -34.10 11.19
N GLU A 428 -2.82 -35.33 10.89
CA GLU A 428 -3.48 -36.55 11.30
C GLU A 428 -3.52 -36.71 12.83
N LEU A 429 -2.40 -36.42 13.51
CA LEU A 429 -2.32 -36.44 14.96
C LEU A 429 -3.19 -35.39 15.65
N SER A 430 -3.42 -34.26 15.00
CA SER A 430 -4.25 -33.16 15.53
C SER A 430 -5.73 -33.54 15.62
N GLN A 431 -6.18 -34.54 14.82
CA GLN A 431 -7.56 -34.93 14.70
C GLN A 431 -8.54 -33.80 14.36
N ILE A 432 -8.04 -32.73 13.75
CA ILE A 432 -8.85 -31.59 13.35
C ILE A 432 -9.73 -31.99 12.16
N ASN A 433 -11.06 -31.85 12.33
CA ASN A 433 -12.03 -32.10 11.27
C ASN A 433 -13.01 -30.92 11.21
N VAL A 434 -12.80 -30.04 10.27
CA VAL A 434 -13.61 -28.82 10.06
C VAL A 434 -14.02 -28.70 8.59
N PRO A 435 -15.20 -28.12 8.28
CA PRO A 435 -15.67 -28.03 6.90
C PRO A 435 -14.95 -27.01 6.03
N TYR A 436 -14.21 -26.08 6.64
CA TYR A 436 -13.64 -24.92 5.97
C TYR A 436 -12.15 -25.05 5.64
N TYR A 437 -11.46 -26.09 6.15
CA TYR A 437 -10.05 -26.34 5.84
C TYR A 437 -9.69 -27.83 5.95
N SER A 438 -8.89 -28.31 5.01
CA SER A 438 -8.27 -29.64 5.06
C SER A 438 -6.88 -29.59 4.44
N TRP A 439 -5.86 -30.03 5.20
CA TRP A 439 -4.50 -30.15 4.69
C TRP A 439 -4.41 -31.13 3.51
N HIS A 440 -5.10 -32.24 3.57
CA HIS A 440 -5.11 -33.25 2.48
C HIS A 440 -5.64 -32.66 1.17
N GLN A 441 -6.71 -31.88 1.24
CA GLN A 441 -7.24 -31.17 0.06
C GLN A 441 -6.25 -30.16 -0.48
N SER A 442 -5.63 -29.34 0.38
CA SER A 442 -4.61 -28.37 -0.02
C SER A 442 -3.43 -29.03 -0.73
N VAL A 443 -2.98 -30.20 -0.25
CA VAL A 443 -1.89 -30.97 -0.89
C VAL A 443 -2.32 -31.51 -2.27
N GLN A 444 -3.58 -31.91 -2.45
CA GLN A 444 -4.08 -32.36 -3.75
C GLN A 444 -4.17 -31.22 -4.76
N GLU A 445 -4.66 -30.06 -4.34
CA GLU A 445 -4.77 -28.86 -5.18
C GLU A 445 -3.41 -28.23 -5.50
N GLY A 446 -2.44 -28.31 -4.58
CA GLY A 446 -1.07 -27.79 -4.76
C GLY A 446 -0.15 -28.63 -5.64
N LYS A 447 -0.66 -29.69 -6.27
CA LYS A 447 0.09 -30.54 -7.21
C LYS A 447 0.10 -30.03 -8.65
N ALA A 448 -0.59 -28.94 -8.92
CA ALA A 448 -0.67 -28.34 -10.25
C ALA A 448 0.52 -27.42 -10.57
#